data_7d87b189d3e78967c934ab3094a1bdd3
#
_entry.id   7d87b189d3e78967c934ab3094a1bdd3
#
_cell.length_a   1.000
_cell.length_b   1.000
_cell.length_c   1.000
_cell.angle_alpha   90.00
_cell.angle_beta   90.00
_cell.angle_gamma   90.00
#
_symmetry.space_group_name_H-M   'P 1'
#
loop_
_entity.id
_entity.type
_entity.pdbx_description
1 polymer ?
#
loop_
_entity_poly.entity_id
_entity_poly.type
_entity_poly.pdbx_seq_one_letter_code
_entity_poly.pdbx_strand_id
1 'polypeptide(L)'
;MPRRARKKSKTGIYHIILRGINRQTIFEDDEDAVKFLYTLEKYKQENEYKLYAYCLMGNHIHILIEEKEEDLGNSMRRIGASYVYWYNWKYERIGHLFQDRYKSEVVENDKYLLAVLRYIHQNPLKAGIVKDIKEYKWSSYSEYLNKSKNQLVDEDFILGIFDKNKNKAKILFEEFHKIEEDIECLEINDKKRLKDKDAREIIIKICDVGYCSDLQKLHKNERDEKLNILKGKGLSTRQISRLTGISRGIILKA
;
A
#
# COMPACT_ATOMS: atom_id res chain seq x y z
N MET A 1 10.44 -13.43 -13.66
CA MET A 1 10.19 -14.37 -12.55
C MET A 1 8.70 -14.67 -12.53
N PRO A 2 8.27 -15.93 -12.38
CA PRO A 2 6.87 -16.26 -12.22
C PRO A 2 6.32 -15.57 -10.98
N ARG A 3 5.11 -15.03 -11.08
CA ARG A 3 4.44 -14.38 -9.94
C ARG A 3 3.98 -15.45 -8.96
N ARG A 4 4.31 -15.30 -7.68
CA ARG A 4 3.79 -16.19 -6.64
C ARG A 4 2.27 -16.01 -6.52
N ALA A 5 1.55 -17.11 -6.32
CA ALA A 5 0.14 -17.08 -5.96
C ALA A 5 -0.04 -16.31 -4.64
N ARG A 6 -1.16 -15.60 -4.50
CA ARG A 6 -1.51 -14.95 -3.24
C ARG A 6 -1.88 -16.00 -2.20
N LYS A 7 -1.52 -15.74 -0.95
CA LYS A 7 -1.93 -16.58 0.17
C LYS A 7 -3.45 -16.42 0.35
N LYS A 8 -4.17 -17.53 0.47
CA LYS A 8 -5.60 -17.50 0.80
C LYS A 8 -5.79 -17.38 2.30
N SER A 9 -6.70 -16.48 2.72
CA SER A 9 -7.10 -16.33 4.12
C SER A 9 -8.07 -17.44 4.50
N LYS A 10 -7.97 -17.91 5.74
CA LYS A 10 -8.94 -18.86 6.33
C LYS A 10 -10.21 -18.16 6.79
N THR A 11 -10.09 -16.87 7.14
CA THR A 11 -11.21 -16.03 7.57
C THR A 11 -11.91 -15.33 6.40
N GLY A 12 -11.30 -15.36 5.20
CA GLY A 12 -11.74 -14.56 4.05
C GLY A 12 -11.38 -13.08 4.17
N ILE A 13 -10.70 -12.65 5.24
CA ILE A 13 -10.40 -11.22 5.48
C ILE A 13 -8.99 -10.89 4.99
N TYR A 14 -8.86 -9.75 4.31
CA TYR A 14 -7.62 -9.29 3.71
C TYR A 14 -7.42 -7.80 3.92
N HIS A 15 -6.20 -7.42 4.25
CA HIS A 15 -5.71 -6.06 4.07
C HIS A 15 -5.18 -5.89 2.65
N ILE A 16 -5.69 -4.90 1.93
CA ILE A 16 -5.36 -4.64 0.53
C ILE A 16 -4.72 -3.27 0.39
N ILE A 17 -3.71 -3.19 -0.48
CA ILE A 17 -3.11 -1.93 -0.89
C ILE A 17 -3.08 -1.83 -2.40
N LEU A 18 -3.61 -0.72 -2.91
CA LEU A 18 -3.45 -0.26 -4.30
C LEU A 18 -2.53 0.97 -4.30
N ARG A 19 -1.66 1.09 -5.31
CA ARG A 19 -0.73 2.22 -5.41
C ARG A 19 -0.59 2.73 -6.82
N GLY A 20 -0.51 4.05 -6.96
CA GLY A 20 -0.22 4.71 -8.23
C GLY A 20 1.17 4.33 -8.79
N ILE A 21 1.24 4.17 -10.12
CA ILE A 21 2.50 3.89 -10.81
C ILE A 21 3.49 5.03 -10.54
N ASN A 22 4.75 4.69 -10.29
CA ASN A 22 5.80 5.66 -9.93
C ASN A 22 5.41 6.62 -8.78
N ARG A 23 4.52 6.19 -7.88
CA ARG A 23 3.97 7.00 -6.77
C ARG A 23 3.15 8.20 -7.22
N GLN A 24 2.67 8.21 -8.46
CA GLN A 24 1.81 9.28 -8.94
C GLN A 24 0.56 9.39 -8.07
N THR A 25 0.02 10.58 -7.99
CA THR A 25 -1.30 10.86 -7.43
C THR A 25 -2.35 10.06 -8.20
N ILE A 26 -3.31 9.49 -7.45
CA ILE A 26 -4.45 8.73 -7.98
C ILE A 26 -5.78 9.37 -7.59
N PHE A 27 -5.74 10.44 -6.81
CA PHE A 27 -6.84 11.31 -6.46
C PHE A 27 -6.36 12.75 -6.58
N GLU A 28 -6.58 13.37 -7.74
CA GLU A 28 -6.17 14.76 -8.02
C GLU A 28 -7.11 15.75 -7.36
N ASP A 29 -8.39 15.39 -7.24
CA ASP A 29 -9.44 16.16 -6.59
C ASP A 29 -10.43 15.28 -5.81
N ASP A 30 -11.40 15.92 -5.17
CA ASP A 30 -12.43 15.25 -4.36
C ASP A 30 -13.34 14.34 -5.18
N GLU A 31 -13.59 14.68 -6.45
CA GLU A 31 -14.44 13.86 -7.34
C GLU A 31 -13.81 12.48 -7.58
N ASP A 32 -12.49 12.40 -7.65
CA ASP A 32 -11.77 11.14 -7.80
C ASP A 32 -12.00 10.20 -6.62
N ALA A 33 -11.92 10.76 -5.41
CA ALA A 33 -12.16 10.00 -4.18
C ALA A 33 -13.63 9.55 -4.08
N VAL A 34 -14.57 10.44 -4.38
CA VAL A 34 -16.00 10.12 -4.45
C VAL A 34 -16.25 9.01 -5.47
N LYS A 35 -15.64 9.11 -6.66
CA LYS A 35 -15.80 8.09 -7.71
C LYS A 35 -15.26 6.73 -7.27
N PHE A 36 -14.13 6.72 -6.56
CA PHE A 36 -13.58 5.46 -6.04
C PHE A 36 -14.49 4.84 -4.98
N LEU A 37 -15.01 5.63 -4.04
CA LEU A 37 -15.96 5.16 -3.02
C LEU A 37 -17.26 4.65 -3.65
N TYR A 38 -17.81 5.37 -4.64
CA TYR A 38 -18.95 4.91 -5.41
C TYR A 38 -18.67 3.57 -6.10
N THR A 39 -17.47 3.38 -6.63
CA THR A 39 -17.08 2.12 -7.27
C THR A 39 -16.99 0.98 -6.25
N LEU A 40 -16.49 1.24 -5.04
CA LEU A 40 -16.54 0.27 -3.94
C LEU A 40 -17.98 -0.06 -3.57
N GLU A 41 -18.83 0.94 -3.38
CA GLU A 41 -20.25 0.74 -3.02
C GLU A 41 -20.97 -0.12 -4.05
N LYS A 42 -20.81 0.19 -5.34
CA LYS A 42 -21.44 -0.55 -6.43
C LYS A 42 -21.15 -2.05 -6.34
N TYR A 43 -19.88 -2.44 -6.26
CA TYR A 43 -19.52 -3.86 -6.22
C TYR A 43 -19.82 -4.53 -4.87
N LYS A 44 -19.86 -3.75 -3.78
CA LYS A 44 -20.38 -4.23 -2.51
C LYS A 44 -21.87 -4.60 -2.58
N GLN A 45 -22.69 -3.76 -3.24
CA GLN A 45 -24.13 -4.01 -3.45
C GLN A 45 -24.37 -5.24 -4.34
N GLU A 46 -23.48 -5.56 -5.25
CA GLU A 46 -23.50 -6.79 -6.03
C GLU A 46 -23.13 -8.04 -5.19
N ASN A 47 -23.01 -7.88 -3.86
CA ASN A 47 -22.77 -8.92 -2.86
C ASN A 47 -21.42 -9.62 -2.97
N GLU A 48 -20.42 -8.95 -3.52
CA GLU A 48 -19.11 -9.53 -3.77
C GLU A 48 -18.24 -9.62 -2.50
N TYR A 49 -18.44 -8.71 -1.51
CA TYR A 49 -17.61 -8.63 -0.30
C TYR A 49 -18.29 -7.84 0.83
N LYS A 50 -17.71 -7.92 2.05
CA LYS A 50 -17.92 -6.96 3.13
C LYS A 50 -16.74 -6.01 3.22
N LEU A 51 -17.00 -4.76 3.57
CA LEU A 51 -15.98 -3.73 3.71
C LEU A 51 -15.89 -3.30 5.17
N TYR A 52 -14.73 -3.46 5.79
CA TYR A 52 -14.52 -3.10 7.19
C TYR A 52 -13.78 -1.78 7.38
N ALA A 53 -12.83 -1.46 6.51
CA ALA A 53 -12.18 -0.16 6.55
C ALA A 53 -11.65 0.25 5.18
N TYR A 54 -11.50 1.55 5.01
CA TYR A 54 -10.74 2.13 3.91
C TYR A 54 -10.04 3.41 4.35
N CYS A 55 -8.96 3.74 3.64
CA CYS A 55 -8.30 5.03 3.69
C CYS A 55 -7.74 5.35 2.31
N LEU A 56 -8.24 6.43 1.69
CA LEU A 56 -7.81 6.89 0.38
C LEU A 56 -6.71 7.95 0.57
N MET A 57 -5.46 7.55 0.38
CA MET A 57 -4.31 8.45 0.41
C MET A 57 -4.03 8.97 -1.01
N GLY A 58 -3.44 10.16 -1.15
CA GLY A 58 -3.24 10.78 -2.45
C GLY A 58 -2.66 9.88 -3.54
N ASN A 59 -1.77 8.96 -3.20
CA ASN A 59 -1.10 8.06 -4.15
C ASN A 59 -1.25 6.56 -3.86
N HIS A 60 -2.02 6.18 -2.87
CA HIS A 60 -2.32 4.78 -2.53
C HIS A 60 -3.61 4.66 -1.73
N ILE A 61 -4.11 3.44 -1.63
CA ILE A 61 -5.37 3.12 -0.98
C ILE A 61 -5.14 1.93 -0.07
N HIS A 62 -5.66 2.00 1.14
CA HIS A 62 -5.77 0.87 2.05
C HIS A 62 -7.24 0.45 2.15
N ILE A 63 -7.50 -0.86 2.11
CA ILE A 63 -8.83 -1.44 2.25
C ILE A 63 -8.74 -2.67 3.13
N LEU A 64 -9.66 -2.82 4.08
CA LEU A 64 -9.87 -4.02 4.87
C LEU A 64 -11.19 -4.65 4.44
N ILE A 65 -11.13 -5.84 3.85
CA ILE A 65 -12.23 -6.45 3.11
C ILE A 65 -12.34 -7.95 3.45
N GLU A 66 -13.56 -8.46 3.51
CA GLU A 66 -13.86 -9.90 3.59
C GLU A 66 -14.47 -10.35 2.27
N GLU A 67 -13.85 -11.31 1.59
CA GLU A 67 -14.42 -11.97 0.43
C GLU A 67 -15.65 -12.78 0.82
N LYS A 68 -16.64 -12.81 -0.06
CA LYS A 68 -17.83 -13.65 0.08
C LYS A 68 -17.81 -14.77 -0.97
N GLU A 69 -18.86 -14.84 -1.77
CA GLU A 69 -18.98 -15.85 -2.83
C GLU A 69 -18.02 -15.60 -3.99
N GLU A 70 -17.77 -14.34 -4.31
CA GLU A 70 -16.86 -13.93 -5.38
C GLU A 70 -15.41 -13.92 -4.88
N ASP A 71 -14.51 -14.49 -5.68
CA ASP A 71 -13.07 -14.42 -5.41
C ASP A 71 -12.57 -12.98 -5.36
N LEU A 72 -11.84 -12.64 -4.30
CA LEU A 72 -11.29 -11.30 -4.09
C LEU A 72 -10.53 -10.76 -5.32
N GLY A 73 -9.86 -11.63 -6.07
CA GLY A 73 -9.15 -11.24 -7.28
C GLY A 73 -10.06 -10.68 -8.36
N ASN A 74 -11.26 -11.20 -8.48
CA ASN A 74 -12.26 -10.73 -9.44
C ASN A 74 -12.85 -9.39 -9.00
N SER A 75 -13.27 -9.26 -7.73
CA SER A 75 -13.79 -8.00 -7.18
C SER A 75 -12.78 -6.88 -7.33
N MET A 76 -11.54 -7.11 -6.94
CA MET A 76 -10.47 -6.12 -7.06
C MET A 76 -10.11 -5.77 -8.51
N ARG A 77 -10.24 -6.72 -9.43
CA ARG A 77 -10.06 -6.48 -10.87
C ARG A 77 -11.16 -5.56 -11.41
N ARG A 78 -12.43 -5.78 -11.03
CA ARG A 78 -13.57 -4.94 -11.44
C ARG A 78 -13.45 -3.53 -10.88
N ILE A 79 -13.17 -3.40 -9.58
CA ILE A 79 -12.96 -2.11 -8.92
C ILE A 79 -11.82 -1.33 -9.61
N GLY A 80 -10.66 -1.98 -9.78
CA GLY A 80 -9.51 -1.34 -10.41
C GLY A 80 -9.76 -0.94 -11.86
N ALA A 81 -10.36 -1.82 -12.68
CA ALA A 81 -10.66 -1.54 -14.08
C ALA A 81 -11.69 -0.40 -14.23
N SER A 82 -12.78 -0.42 -13.41
CA SER A 82 -13.82 0.62 -13.44
C SER A 82 -13.26 1.99 -13.10
N TYR A 83 -12.46 2.08 -12.03
CA TYR A 83 -11.86 3.34 -11.63
C TYR A 83 -10.82 3.85 -12.63
N VAL A 84 -9.92 2.97 -13.12
CA VAL A 84 -8.89 3.33 -14.10
C VAL A 84 -9.50 3.81 -15.41
N TYR A 85 -10.57 3.14 -15.88
CA TYR A 85 -11.28 3.56 -17.08
C TYR A 85 -11.81 5.00 -16.95
N TRP A 86 -12.52 5.28 -15.84
CA TRP A 86 -13.06 6.61 -15.58
C TRP A 86 -11.96 7.67 -15.37
N TYR A 87 -10.91 7.36 -14.60
CA TYR A 87 -9.79 8.26 -14.37
C TYR A 87 -9.06 8.62 -15.66
N ASN A 88 -8.78 7.62 -16.51
CA ASN A 88 -8.14 7.85 -17.78
C ASN A 88 -9.02 8.68 -18.72
N TRP A 89 -10.34 8.47 -18.73
CA TRP A 89 -11.27 9.29 -19.47
C TRP A 89 -11.29 10.74 -18.97
N LYS A 90 -11.40 10.95 -17.65
CA LYS A 90 -11.45 12.29 -17.04
C LYS A 90 -10.18 13.10 -17.33
N TYR A 91 -9.01 12.48 -17.27
CA TYR A 91 -7.71 13.14 -17.41
C TYR A 91 -7.05 12.93 -18.77
N GLU A 92 -7.79 12.47 -19.78
CA GLU A 92 -7.31 12.22 -21.14
C GLU A 92 -6.01 11.39 -21.17
N ARG A 93 -5.94 10.33 -20.32
CA ARG A 93 -4.74 9.51 -20.15
C ARG A 93 -4.89 8.14 -20.80
N ILE A 94 -3.75 7.56 -21.13
CA ILE A 94 -3.64 6.19 -21.65
C ILE A 94 -2.69 5.40 -20.75
N GLY A 95 -3.00 4.12 -20.50
CA GLY A 95 -2.13 3.21 -19.80
C GLY A 95 -2.52 2.94 -18.35
N HIS A 96 -1.57 2.36 -17.61
CA HIS A 96 -1.82 1.92 -16.23
C HIS A 96 -1.81 3.10 -15.25
N LEU A 97 -2.82 3.14 -14.37
CA LEU A 97 -2.86 4.05 -13.23
C LEU A 97 -2.13 3.42 -12.03
N PHE A 98 -2.40 2.15 -11.75
CA PHE A 98 -1.78 1.43 -10.64
C PHE A 98 -0.47 0.75 -11.05
N GLN A 99 0.50 0.75 -10.12
CA GLN A 99 1.86 0.26 -10.33
C GLN A 99 1.88 -1.25 -10.65
N ASP A 100 1.00 -2.00 -10.02
CA ASP A 100 0.87 -3.45 -10.13
C ASP A 100 -0.59 -3.83 -9.85
N ARG A 101 -0.86 -5.15 -9.80
CA ARG A 101 -2.07 -5.62 -9.13
C ARG A 101 -1.99 -5.21 -7.65
N TYR A 102 -3.13 -5.18 -6.97
CA TYR A 102 -3.16 -4.94 -5.53
C TYR A 102 -2.20 -5.87 -4.78
N LYS A 103 -1.61 -5.40 -3.68
CA LYS A 103 -1.00 -6.24 -2.66
C LYS A 103 -2.08 -6.67 -1.69
N SER A 104 -1.96 -7.88 -1.13
CA SER A 104 -2.87 -8.38 -0.11
C SER A 104 -2.10 -9.11 0.98
N GLU A 105 -2.55 -8.95 2.20
CA GLU A 105 -2.12 -9.66 3.38
C GLU A 105 -3.33 -10.30 4.04
N VAL A 106 -3.19 -11.55 4.51
CA VAL A 106 -4.25 -12.29 5.15
C VAL A 106 -4.41 -11.85 6.61
N VAL A 107 -5.66 -11.72 7.06
CA VAL A 107 -6.02 -11.34 8.43
C VAL A 107 -6.70 -12.53 9.08
N GLU A 108 -6.00 -13.23 9.96
CA GLU A 108 -6.40 -14.56 10.43
C GLU A 108 -6.98 -14.58 11.85
N ASN A 109 -7.01 -13.46 12.57
CA ASN A 109 -7.55 -13.37 13.92
C ASN A 109 -7.97 -11.94 14.27
N ASP A 110 -8.83 -11.82 15.29
CA ASP A 110 -9.42 -10.54 15.71
C ASP A 110 -8.39 -9.53 16.20
N LYS A 111 -7.34 -9.99 16.91
CA LYS A 111 -6.27 -9.10 17.37
C LYS A 111 -5.59 -8.41 16.20
N TYR A 112 -5.24 -9.18 15.16
CA TYR A 112 -4.60 -8.63 13.97
C TYR A 112 -5.59 -7.81 13.13
N LEU A 113 -6.87 -8.21 13.08
CA LEU A 113 -7.93 -7.46 12.42
C LEU A 113 -8.05 -6.04 12.99
N LEU A 114 -8.15 -5.92 14.32
CA LEU A 114 -8.22 -4.61 14.99
C LEU A 114 -6.94 -3.80 14.80
N ALA A 115 -5.79 -4.45 14.81
CA ALA A 115 -4.51 -3.81 14.54
C ALA A 115 -4.44 -3.20 13.13
N VAL A 116 -4.84 -3.95 12.11
CA VAL A 116 -4.91 -3.47 10.72
C VAL A 116 -5.96 -2.37 10.56
N LEU A 117 -7.12 -2.50 11.20
CA LEU A 117 -8.16 -1.48 11.21
C LEU A 117 -7.61 -0.15 11.72
N ARG A 118 -6.97 -0.15 12.89
CA ARG A 118 -6.34 1.04 13.47
C ARG A 118 -5.23 1.59 12.56
N TYR A 119 -4.37 0.72 12.05
CA TYR A 119 -3.32 1.11 11.10
C TYR A 119 -3.90 1.86 9.89
N ILE A 120 -4.97 1.35 9.29
CA ILE A 120 -5.63 1.99 8.13
C ILE A 120 -6.16 3.38 8.51
N HIS A 121 -6.83 3.51 9.64
CA HIS A 121 -7.39 4.78 10.09
C HIS A 121 -6.33 5.80 10.52
N GLN A 122 -5.19 5.35 11.06
CA GLN A 122 -4.08 6.22 11.47
C GLN A 122 -3.13 6.62 10.34
N ASN A 123 -3.27 6.06 9.13
CA ASN A 123 -2.38 6.39 8.00
C ASN A 123 -2.25 7.90 7.73
N PRO A 124 -3.34 8.70 7.69
CA PRO A 124 -3.24 10.14 7.46
C PRO A 124 -2.49 10.88 8.57
N LEU A 125 -2.65 10.46 9.83
CA LEU A 125 -1.94 11.00 10.99
C LEU A 125 -0.44 10.68 10.90
N LYS A 126 -0.10 9.41 10.67
CA LYS A 126 1.30 8.96 10.49
C LYS A 126 1.99 9.63 9.29
N ALA A 127 1.24 9.96 8.25
CA ALA A 127 1.73 10.72 7.09
C ALA A 127 1.84 12.23 7.34
N GLY A 128 1.40 12.74 8.50
CA GLY A 128 1.41 14.16 8.84
C GLY A 128 0.42 15.02 8.05
N ILE A 129 -0.61 14.39 7.45
CA ILE A 129 -1.63 15.10 6.65
C ILE A 129 -2.65 15.80 7.56
N VAL A 130 -3.00 15.18 8.68
CA VAL A 130 -3.92 15.69 9.69
C VAL A 130 -3.31 15.56 11.08
N LYS A 131 -3.83 16.32 12.04
CA LYS A 131 -3.46 16.22 13.46
C LYS A 131 -4.38 15.30 14.26
N ASP A 132 -5.61 15.13 13.81
CA ASP A 132 -6.59 14.19 14.35
C ASP A 132 -7.15 13.33 13.20
N ILE A 133 -7.27 12.02 13.42
CA ILE A 133 -7.81 11.07 12.44
C ILE A 133 -9.26 11.41 12.05
N LYS A 134 -10.01 12.10 12.93
CA LYS A 134 -11.38 12.57 12.70
C LYS A 134 -11.45 13.61 11.57
N GLU A 135 -10.38 14.35 11.33
CA GLU A 135 -10.32 15.42 10.33
C GLU A 135 -10.18 14.88 8.90
N TYR A 136 -9.78 13.60 8.75
CA TYR A 136 -9.52 13.05 7.44
C TYR A 136 -10.79 12.46 6.80
N LYS A 137 -11.40 13.22 5.91
CA LYS A 137 -12.69 12.87 5.26
C LYS A 137 -12.65 11.62 4.37
N TRP A 138 -11.48 11.21 3.89
CA TRP A 138 -11.30 10.07 2.97
C TRP A 138 -10.92 8.78 3.70
N SER A 139 -11.30 8.67 4.96
CA SER A 139 -11.16 7.48 5.80
C SER A 139 -12.50 7.04 6.34
N SER A 140 -12.69 5.73 6.47
CA SER A 140 -13.90 5.15 7.07
C SER A 140 -14.01 5.36 8.58
N TYR A 141 -13.03 5.97 9.24
CA TYR A 141 -13.06 6.16 10.70
C TYR A 141 -14.31 6.87 11.19
N SER A 142 -14.71 7.96 10.52
CA SER A 142 -15.89 8.75 10.90
C SER A 142 -17.21 8.00 10.71
N GLU A 143 -17.27 6.99 9.83
CA GLU A 143 -18.46 6.18 9.63
C GLU A 143 -18.80 5.34 10.86
N TYR A 144 -17.80 4.88 11.61
CA TYR A 144 -17.98 4.14 12.86
C TYR A 144 -18.59 4.99 13.99
N LEU A 145 -18.36 6.30 13.97
CA LEU A 145 -18.82 7.21 15.01
C LEU A 145 -20.18 7.80 14.70
N ASN A 146 -20.42 8.13 13.42
CA ASN A 146 -21.60 8.85 12.97
C ASN A 146 -22.59 7.88 12.31
N LYS A 147 -23.88 8.02 12.64
CA LYS A 147 -24.94 7.35 11.87
C LYS A 147 -25.14 8.09 10.54
N SER A 148 -24.45 7.64 9.50
CA SER A 148 -24.71 8.10 8.13
C SER A 148 -25.79 7.22 7.48
N LYS A 149 -26.71 7.81 6.69
CA LYS A 149 -27.66 7.05 5.87
C LYS A 149 -26.96 6.25 4.75
N ASN A 150 -25.78 6.68 4.35
CA ASN A 150 -24.99 6.07 3.28
C ASN A 150 -23.66 5.52 3.84
N GLN A 151 -23.76 4.64 4.84
CA GLN A 151 -22.61 4.00 5.44
C GLN A 151 -22.07 2.91 4.51
N LEU A 152 -20.81 3.05 4.11
CA LEU A 152 -20.18 2.11 3.20
C LEU A 152 -19.59 0.90 3.93
N VAL A 153 -19.12 1.07 5.18
CA VAL A 153 -18.52 0.00 5.97
C VAL A 153 -19.53 -0.86 6.73
N ASP A 154 -19.21 -2.14 6.90
CA ASP A 154 -19.96 -3.12 7.71
C ASP A 154 -19.50 -3.04 9.16
N GLU A 155 -19.97 -2.01 9.91
CA GLU A 155 -19.49 -1.68 11.25
C GLU A 155 -19.85 -2.71 12.32
N ASP A 156 -20.98 -3.40 12.19
CA ASP A 156 -21.56 -4.21 13.26
C ASP A 156 -20.64 -5.36 13.69
N PHE A 157 -19.96 -6.00 12.75
CA PHE A 157 -19.00 -7.05 13.06
C PHE A 157 -17.82 -6.51 13.87
N ILE A 158 -17.23 -5.41 13.44
CA ILE A 158 -16.09 -4.79 14.12
C ILE A 158 -16.48 -4.25 15.50
N LEU A 159 -17.61 -3.52 15.60
CA LEU A 159 -18.08 -3.00 16.88
C LEU A 159 -18.43 -4.12 17.85
N GLY A 160 -18.98 -5.23 17.35
CA GLY A 160 -19.28 -6.42 18.16
C GLY A 160 -18.07 -7.09 18.82
N ILE A 161 -16.86 -6.88 18.28
CA ILE A 161 -15.60 -7.35 18.92
C ILE A 161 -15.30 -6.52 20.18
N PHE A 162 -15.67 -5.22 20.21
CA PHE A 162 -15.42 -4.35 21.35
C PHE A 162 -16.45 -4.57 22.48
N ASP A 163 -17.74 -4.54 22.15
CA ASP A 163 -18.83 -4.78 23.12
C ASP A 163 -20.16 -5.09 22.41
N LYS A 164 -21.03 -5.86 23.07
CA LYS A 164 -22.40 -6.12 22.58
C LYS A 164 -23.26 -4.86 22.57
N ASN A 165 -23.02 -3.93 23.50
CA ASN A 165 -23.70 -2.64 23.51
C ASN A 165 -23.02 -1.69 22.52
N LYS A 166 -23.72 -1.32 21.46
CA LYS A 166 -23.18 -0.50 20.36
C LYS A 166 -22.64 0.86 20.81
N ASN A 167 -23.26 1.51 21.79
CA ASN A 167 -22.79 2.80 22.30
C ASN A 167 -21.46 2.63 23.06
N LYS A 168 -21.36 1.60 23.89
CA LYS A 168 -20.13 1.26 24.60
C LYS A 168 -19.03 0.82 23.64
N ALA A 169 -19.37 0.04 22.63
CA ALA A 169 -18.44 -0.38 21.58
C ALA A 169 -17.81 0.81 20.85
N LYS A 170 -18.61 1.86 20.53
CA LYS A 170 -18.08 3.09 19.91
C LYS A 170 -17.11 3.85 20.79
N ILE A 171 -17.36 3.92 22.10
CA ILE A 171 -16.43 4.55 23.06
C ILE A 171 -15.10 3.77 23.08
N LEU A 172 -15.19 2.44 23.23
CA LEU A 172 -14.00 1.57 23.23
C LEU A 172 -13.23 1.63 21.89
N PHE A 173 -13.94 1.73 20.78
CA PHE A 173 -13.35 1.92 19.46
C PHE A 173 -12.56 3.23 19.38
N GLU A 174 -13.12 4.35 19.87
CA GLU A 174 -12.39 5.63 19.93
C GLU A 174 -11.15 5.55 20.82
N GLU A 175 -11.27 4.95 22.00
CA GLU A 175 -10.14 4.76 22.92
C GLU A 175 -9.04 3.89 22.30
N PHE A 176 -9.43 2.81 21.63
CA PHE A 176 -8.50 1.93 20.93
C PHE A 176 -7.69 2.65 19.86
N HIS A 177 -8.29 3.61 19.14
CA HIS A 177 -7.60 4.37 18.09
C HIS A 177 -6.67 5.47 18.61
N LYS A 178 -6.76 5.83 19.92
CA LYS A 178 -5.81 6.78 20.54
C LYS A 178 -4.47 6.15 20.91
N ILE A 179 -4.42 4.82 20.93
CA ILE A 179 -3.19 4.09 21.28
C ILE A 179 -2.25 4.11 20.10
N GLU A 180 -1.04 4.62 20.29
CA GLU A 180 0.05 4.48 19.32
C GLU A 180 0.74 3.13 19.55
N GLU A 181 0.62 2.25 18.60
CA GLU A 181 1.32 0.96 18.57
C GLU A 181 2.01 0.79 17.22
N ASP A 182 3.31 0.48 17.25
CA ASP A 182 4.04 0.07 16.06
C ASP A 182 3.71 -1.40 15.76
N ILE A 183 2.77 -1.60 14.86
CA ILE A 183 2.41 -2.93 14.37
C ILE A 183 2.96 -3.07 12.96
N GLU A 184 3.69 -4.14 12.72
CA GLU A 184 4.08 -4.53 11.37
C GLU A 184 2.84 -4.99 10.59
N CYS A 185 2.21 -4.06 9.89
CA CYS A 185 1.18 -4.34 8.89
C CYS A 185 1.79 -4.31 7.49
N LEU A 186 1.06 -4.84 6.52
CA LEU A 186 1.43 -4.70 5.11
C LEU A 186 1.68 -3.24 4.79
N GLU A 187 2.92 -2.90 4.57
CA GLU A 187 3.33 -1.58 4.16
C GLU A 187 3.78 -1.58 2.69
N ILE A 188 3.65 -0.43 2.10
CA ILE A 188 4.36 -0.17 0.87
C ILE A 188 5.79 0.18 1.27
N ASN A 189 6.62 -0.86 1.51
CA ASN A 189 8.04 -0.67 1.79
C ASN A 189 8.66 0.15 0.65
N ASP A 190 8.67 1.43 0.85
CA ASP A 190 9.46 2.38 0.10
C ASP A 190 10.92 2.22 0.54
N LYS A 191 11.61 1.24 -0.02
CA LYS A 191 13.07 1.39 -0.11
C LYS A 191 13.25 2.72 -0.84
N LYS A 192 13.56 3.79 -0.07
CA LYS A 192 13.89 5.11 -0.65
C LYS A 192 14.93 4.81 -1.73
N ARG A 193 14.51 4.91 -3.00
CA ARG A 193 15.47 4.79 -4.09
C ARG A 193 16.42 5.95 -3.92
N LEU A 194 17.65 5.62 -3.62
CA LEU A 194 18.71 6.61 -3.58
C LEU A 194 18.70 7.37 -4.91
N LYS A 195 18.72 8.70 -4.83
CA LYS A 195 18.87 9.52 -6.03
C LYS A 195 20.21 9.17 -6.69
N ASP A 196 20.32 9.31 -7.99
CA ASP A 196 21.56 8.97 -8.70
C ASP A 196 22.77 9.76 -8.21
N LYS A 197 22.57 11.00 -7.73
CA LYS A 197 23.62 11.78 -7.09
C LYS A 197 24.15 11.07 -5.85
N ASP A 198 23.25 10.73 -4.90
CA ASP A 198 23.62 10.07 -3.65
C ASP A 198 24.19 8.67 -3.92
N ALA A 199 23.63 7.95 -4.91
CA ALA A 199 24.13 6.64 -5.33
C ALA A 199 25.55 6.69 -5.91
N ARG A 200 25.90 7.75 -6.67
CA ARG A 200 27.27 7.97 -7.16
C ARG A 200 28.26 8.17 -6.01
N GLU A 201 27.92 9.03 -5.06
CA GLU A 201 28.74 9.28 -3.87
C GLU A 201 28.96 8.01 -3.06
N ILE A 202 27.93 7.18 -2.89
CA ILE A 202 28.02 5.89 -2.21
C ILE A 202 28.94 4.93 -2.96
N ILE A 203 28.82 4.83 -4.30
CA ILE A 203 29.67 3.95 -5.10
C ILE A 203 31.11 4.38 -4.99
N ILE A 204 31.42 5.65 -5.20
CA ILE A 204 32.78 6.20 -5.13
C ILE A 204 33.39 5.93 -3.76
N LYS A 205 32.66 6.23 -2.68
CA LYS A 205 33.15 6.08 -1.31
C LYS A 205 33.36 4.61 -0.90
N ILE A 206 32.43 3.72 -1.23
CA ILE A 206 32.48 2.30 -0.80
C ILE A 206 33.49 1.52 -1.65
N CYS A 207 33.54 1.83 -2.93
CA CYS A 207 34.40 1.09 -3.84
C CYS A 207 35.83 1.66 -3.89
N ASP A 208 36.08 2.82 -3.26
CA ASP A 208 37.35 3.55 -3.26
C ASP A 208 37.87 3.79 -4.69
N VAL A 209 36.99 4.35 -5.53
CA VAL A 209 37.25 4.62 -6.95
C VAL A 209 37.06 6.10 -7.27
N GLY A 210 37.74 6.62 -8.28
CA GLY A 210 37.58 8.01 -8.71
C GLY A 210 36.27 8.26 -9.44
N TYR A 211 35.84 7.29 -10.24
CA TYR A 211 34.57 7.35 -10.98
C TYR A 211 33.82 6.02 -10.84
N CYS A 212 32.48 6.07 -10.89
CA CYS A 212 31.66 4.86 -10.80
C CYS A 212 32.01 3.80 -11.87
N SER A 213 32.45 4.21 -13.06
CA SER A 213 32.89 3.34 -14.15
C SER A 213 34.16 2.57 -13.84
N ASP A 214 35.02 3.06 -12.93
CA ASP A 214 36.26 2.41 -12.58
C ASP A 214 36.04 1.08 -11.86
N LEU A 215 34.84 0.86 -11.31
CA LEU A 215 34.46 -0.43 -10.74
C LEU A 215 34.58 -1.59 -11.76
N GLN A 216 34.50 -1.31 -13.06
CA GLN A 216 34.70 -2.30 -14.12
C GLN A 216 36.15 -2.78 -14.20
N LYS A 217 37.10 -1.95 -13.77
CA LYS A 217 38.55 -2.21 -13.85
C LYS A 217 39.07 -3.08 -12.69
N LEU A 218 38.27 -3.22 -11.62
CA LEU A 218 38.65 -4.03 -10.45
C LEU A 218 38.72 -5.52 -10.81
N HIS A 219 39.58 -6.24 -10.10
CA HIS A 219 39.65 -7.71 -10.22
C HIS A 219 38.30 -8.32 -9.86
N LYS A 220 37.91 -9.43 -10.50
CA LYS A 220 36.60 -10.05 -10.40
C LYS A 220 36.10 -10.23 -8.96
N ASN A 221 36.95 -10.81 -8.10
CA ASN A 221 36.54 -11.12 -6.72
C ASN A 221 36.25 -9.84 -5.91
N GLU A 222 37.13 -8.86 -6.00
CA GLU A 222 36.96 -7.56 -5.34
C GLU A 222 35.72 -6.82 -5.86
N ARG A 223 35.55 -6.77 -7.18
CA ARG A 223 34.40 -6.17 -7.81
C ARG A 223 33.09 -6.80 -7.33
N ASP A 224 33.01 -8.14 -7.31
CA ASP A 224 31.82 -8.88 -6.94
C ASP A 224 31.47 -8.66 -5.44
N GLU A 225 32.50 -8.57 -4.56
CA GLU A 225 32.32 -8.18 -3.15
C GLU A 225 31.75 -6.76 -3.02
N LYS A 226 32.34 -5.78 -3.72
CA LYS A 226 31.84 -4.40 -3.74
C LYS A 226 30.40 -4.32 -4.26
N LEU A 227 30.06 -5.07 -5.31
CA LEU A 227 28.70 -5.14 -5.85
C LEU A 227 27.69 -5.68 -4.81
N ASN A 228 28.09 -6.66 -3.99
CA ASN A 228 27.27 -7.18 -2.89
C ASN A 228 27.04 -6.11 -1.80
N ILE A 229 28.10 -5.40 -1.41
CA ILE A 229 27.99 -4.31 -0.44
C ILE A 229 27.04 -3.22 -0.96
N LEU A 230 27.15 -2.81 -2.22
CA LEU A 230 26.29 -1.81 -2.83
C LEU A 230 24.81 -2.26 -2.85
N LYS A 231 24.54 -3.55 -3.14
CA LYS A 231 23.18 -4.12 -3.03
C LYS A 231 22.66 -4.05 -1.59
N GLY A 232 23.49 -4.37 -0.60
CA GLY A 232 23.18 -4.26 0.83
C GLY A 232 22.86 -2.83 1.28
N LYS A 233 23.49 -1.83 0.66
CA LYS A 233 23.22 -0.39 0.90
C LYS A 233 21.96 0.14 0.18
N GLY A 234 21.19 -0.73 -0.48
CA GLY A 234 19.90 -0.39 -1.08
C GLY A 234 19.96 0.09 -2.53
N LEU A 235 21.11 0.04 -3.20
CA LEU A 235 21.18 0.32 -4.62
C LEU A 235 20.57 -0.83 -5.43
N SER A 236 19.69 -0.49 -6.39
CA SER A 236 19.12 -1.51 -7.26
C SER A 236 20.13 -1.97 -8.32
N THR A 237 20.03 -3.23 -8.76
CA THR A 237 20.89 -3.76 -9.83
C THR A 237 20.81 -2.95 -11.12
N ARG A 238 19.65 -2.34 -11.42
CA ARG A 238 19.50 -1.42 -12.55
C ARG A 238 20.26 -0.12 -12.35
N GLN A 239 20.25 0.44 -11.14
CA GLN A 239 20.94 1.67 -10.79
C GLN A 239 22.46 1.45 -10.81
N ILE A 240 22.93 0.38 -10.20
CA ILE A 240 24.35 0.00 -10.25
C ILE A 240 24.81 -0.16 -11.71
N SER A 241 24.07 -0.92 -12.53
CA SER A 241 24.39 -1.11 -13.95
C SER A 241 24.49 0.20 -14.72
N ARG A 242 23.51 1.10 -14.55
CA ARG A 242 23.47 2.40 -15.24
C ARG A 242 24.63 3.30 -14.83
N LEU A 243 24.99 3.33 -13.55
CA LEU A 243 26.03 4.22 -13.01
C LEU A 243 27.45 3.70 -13.24
N THR A 244 27.63 2.38 -13.22
CA THR A 244 28.95 1.74 -13.36
C THR A 244 29.25 1.21 -14.76
N GLY A 245 28.21 1.00 -15.59
CA GLY A 245 28.34 0.34 -16.89
C GLY A 245 28.48 -1.19 -16.83
N ILE A 246 28.50 -1.79 -15.63
CA ILE A 246 28.56 -3.25 -15.46
C ILE A 246 27.22 -3.88 -15.85
N SER A 247 27.26 -4.98 -16.62
CA SER A 247 26.04 -5.65 -17.05
C SER A 247 25.25 -6.18 -15.85
N ARG A 248 23.91 -6.10 -15.95
CA ARG A 248 23.01 -6.62 -14.89
C ARG A 248 23.21 -8.10 -14.61
N GLY A 249 23.59 -8.89 -15.60
CA GLY A 249 23.87 -10.31 -15.43
C GLY A 249 25.03 -10.57 -14.48
N ILE A 250 26.08 -9.75 -14.53
CA ILE A 250 27.23 -9.81 -13.61
C ILE A 250 26.77 -9.39 -12.20
N ILE A 251 26.05 -8.26 -12.08
CA ILE A 251 25.59 -7.74 -10.78
C ILE A 251 24.64 -8.72 -10.06
N LEU A 252 23.86 -9.48 -10.81
CA LEU A 252 22.93 -10.47 -10.23
C LEU A 252 23.66 -11.73 -9.75
N LYS A 253 24.82 -12.06 -10.33
CA LYS A 253 25.64 -13.24 -9.95
C LYS A 253 26.62 -12.94 -8.83
N ALA A 254 27.05 -11.70 -8.71
CA ALA A 254 27.77 -11.20 -7.55
C ALA A 254 26.83 -11.10 -6.34
#